data_17bf8b7363c243898136d8ae5938b30c
#
_entry.id   17bf8b7363c243898136d8ae5938b30c
#
_cell.length_a   1.000
_cell.length_b   1.000
_cell.length_c   1.000
_cell.angle_alpha   90.00
_cell.angle_beta   90.00
_cell.angle_gamma   90.00
#
_symmetry.space_group_name_H-M   'P 1'
#
loop_
_entity.id
_entity.type
_entity.pdbx_description
1 polymer ?
#
loop_
_entity_poly.entity_id
_entity_poly.type
_entity_poly.pdbx_seq_one_letter_code
_entity_poly.pdbx_strand_id
1 'polypeptide(L)'
;LKVGLVIKTDSEEALKLAQKVESILARHSCEPIMVDGTAKARELDLVMVFGGDGTLLYAASLVGELGIPILGVKIGGLGFLTEVKEQELFDMIEKAVCQNLSTEDRMLLKAQVASVGATGRSPVLGDASYIALNDIAIGKAIFSRMVDIDVRVDGFELATMRADGIIVCTPTGSTGYCLAANGPIVHPAVSAMIIVPICAHSLTWKPLVIPAHSRIAIKIDSKGGDAHLIADGRLGRKIKDTDVIEITRAEKPLRLVTSPSMNYYEILRTKLGWGWK
;
A
#
# COMPACT_ATOMS: atom_id res chain seq x y z
N LEU A 1 3.19 20.82 -17.35
CA LEU A 1 3.18 19.79 -16.35
C LEU A 1 1.74 19.51 -15.91
N LYS A 2 1.25 18.27 -16.06
CA LYS A 2 -0.09 17.86 -15.61
C LYS A 2 0.00 17.32 -14.18
N VAL A 3 -0.63 18.00 -13.26
CA VAL A 3 -0.55 17.69 -11.82
C VAL A 3 -1.89 17.17 -11.30
N GLY A 4 -1.94 15.89 -10.94
CA GLY A 4 -3.11 15.27 -10.33
C GLY A 4 -3.27 15.72 -8.88
N LEU A 5 -4.48 16.08 -8.46
CA LEU A 5 -4.81 16.43 -7.09
C LEU A 5 -5.73 15.37 -6.50
N VAL A 6 -5.31 14.76 -5.40
CA VAL A 6 -6.09 13.81 -4.60
C VAL A 6 -6.31 14.42 -3.23
N ILE A 7 -7.56 14.71 -2.89
CA ILE A 7 -7.91 15.47 -1.69
C ILE A 7 -8.72 14.57 -0.75
N LYS A 8 -8.41 14.63 0.54
CA LYS A 8 -9.22 13.98 1.57
C LYS A 8 -10.63 14.59 1.59
N THR A 9 -11.65 13.77 1.34
CA THR A 9 -13.05 14.20 1.11
C THR A 9 -13.67 14.96 2.28
N ASP A 10 -13.33 14.60 3.53
CA ASP A 10 -13.96 15.16 4.74
C ASP A 10 -13.06 16.16 5.47
N SER A 11 -12.19 16.88 4.74
CA SER A 11 -11.26 17.85 5.32
C SER A 11 -11.34 19.19 4.62
N GLU A 12 -11.96 20.17 5.28
CA GLU A 12 -12.01 21.55 4.80
C GLU A 12 -10.62 22.18 4.68
N GLU A 13 -9.70 21.81 5.58
CA GLU A 13 -8.29 22.24 5.55
C GLU A 13 -7.58 21.72 4.28
N ALA A 14 -7.78 20.43 3.95
CA ALA A 14 -7.22 19.84 2.73
C ALA A 14 -7.76 20.52 1.48
N LEU A 15 -9.07 20.82 1.44
CA LEU A 15 -9.69 21.50 0.30
C LEU A 15 -9.15 22.92 0.12
N LYS A 16 -9.07 23.72 1.21
CA LYS A 16 -8.52 25.09 1.16
C LYS A 16 -7.08 25.11 0.69
N LEU A 17 -6.25 24.17 1.18
CA LEU A 17 -4.86 24.06 0.76
C LEU A 17 -4.71 23.66 -0.70
N ALA A 18 -5.52 22.71 -1.17
CA ALA A 18 -5.53 22.29 -2.56
C ALA A 18 -5.92 23.44 -3.51
N GLN A 19 -6.96 24.22 -3.19
CA GLN A 19 -7.37 25.42 -3.96
C GLN A 19 -6.27 26.47 -4.04
N LYS A 20 -5.53 26.69 -2.93
CA LYS A 20 -4.34 27.55 -2.92
C LYS A 20 -3.28 27.04 -3.88
N VAL A 21 -3.02 25.72 -3.86
CA VAL A 21 -2.04 25.07 -4.75
C VAL A 21 -2.48 25.13 -6.20
N GLU A 22 -3.74 24.91 -6.54
CA GLU A 22 -4.26 25.09 -7.90
C GLU A 22 -3.93 26.47 -8.46
N SER A 23 -4.13 27.52 -7.66
CA SER A 23 -3.82 28.89 -8.05
C SER A 23 -2.32 29.12 -8.30
N ILE A 24 -1.46 28.46 -7.52
CA ILE A 24 0.00 28.52 -7.69
C ILE A 24 0.41 27.77 -8.94
N LEU A 25 -0.07 26.53 -9.15
CA LEU A 25 0.22 25.71 -10.32
C LEU A 25 -0.16 26.42 -11.63
N ALA A 26 -1.35 27.07 -11.65
CA ALA A 26 -1.80 27.84 -12.82
C ALA A 26 -0.83 29.00 -13.19
N ARG A 27 -0.24 29.69 -12.19
CA ARG A 27 0.76 30.73 -12.42
C ARG A 27 2.06 30.21 -13.04
N HIS A 28 2.39 28.94 -12.81
CA HIS A 28 3.55 28.25 -13.37
C HIS A 28 3.22 27.49 -14.67
N SER A 29 2.08 27.77 -15.31
CA SER A 29 1.63 27.07 -16.53
C SER A 29 1.51 25.55 -16.36
N CYS A 30 1.21 25.10 -15.14
CA CYS A 30 0.88 23.72 -14.84
C CYS A 30 -0.64 23.52 -14.90
N GLU A 31 -1.07 22.36 -15.35
CA GLU A 31 -2.49 21.98 -15.43
C GLU A 31 -2.88 21.13 -14.21
N PRO A 32 -3.62 21.69 -13.22
CA PRO A 32 -4.15 20.91 -12.11
C PRO A 32 -5.35 20.07 -12.56
N ILE A 33 -5.38 18.78 -12.22
CA ILE A 33 -6.41 17.83 -12.60
C ILE A 33 -6.90 17.10 -11.34
N MET A 34 -8.20 17.21 -11.03
CA MET A 34 -8.80 16.43 -9.96
C MET A 34 -8.85 14.94 -10.34
N VAL A 35 -8.25 14.10 -9.51
CA VAL A 35 -8.15 12.66 -9.74
C VAL A 35 -9.20 11.93 -8.91
N ASP A 36 -10.21 11.42 -9.58
CA ASP A 36 -11.33 10.65 -9.01
C ASP A 36 -11.36 9.18 -9.46
N GLY A 37 -10.36 8.77 -10.27
CA GLY A 37 -10.24 7.40 -10.78
C GLY A 37 -9.02 7.18 -11.68
N THR A 38 -8.80 5.93 -12.07
CA THR A 38 -7.61 5.51 -12.83
C THR A 38 -7.56 6.01 -14.27
N ALA A 39 -8.70 6.37 -14.86
CA ALA A 39 -8.76 6.79 -16.28
C ALA A 39 -7.96 8.07 -16.55
N LYS A 40 -8.01 9.04 -15.63
CA LYS A 40 -7.28 10.31 -15.74
C LYS A 40 -5.81 10.19 -15.31
N ALA A 41 -5.45 9.14 -14.59
CA ALA A 41 -4.13 9.01 -13.99
C ALA A 41 -3.00 8.82 -15.01
N ARG A 42 -3.27 8.24 -16.18
CA ARG A 42 -2.23 7.88 -17.18
C ARG A 42 -1.53 9.06 -17.84
N GLU A 43 -2.12 10.24 -17.78
CA GLU A 43 -1.60 11.45 -18.43
C GLU A 43 -0.89 12.40 -17.45
N LEU A 44 -0.75 12.02 -16.20
CA LEU A 44 -0.20 12.87 -15.15
C LEU A 44 1.33 12.75 -15.09
N ASP A 45 1.97 13.86 -14.79
CA ASP A 45 3.41 13.94 -14.54
C ASP A 45 3.75 13.85 -13.04
N LEU A 46 2.81 14.26 -12.18
CA LEU A 46 2.93 14.28 -10.73
C LEU A 46 1.55 14.10 -10.10
N VAL A 47 1.45 13.45 -8.96
CA VAL A 47 0.25 13.45 -8.11
C VAL A 47 0.57 14.11 -6.78
N MET A 48 -0.23 15.12 -6.41
CA MET A 48 -0.19 15.75 -5.09
C MET A 48 -1.36 15.27 -4.25
N VAL A 49 -1.05 14.76 -3.06
CA VAL A 49 -2.04 14.20 -2.13
C VAL A 49 -2.19 15.13 -0.94
N PHE A 50 -3.40 15.64 -0.70
CA PHE A 50 -3.74 16.49 0.43
C PHE A 50 -4.51 15.69 1.47
N GLY A 51 -3.78 15.16 2.48
CA GLY A 51 -4.38 14.31 3.50
C GLY A 51 -3.36 13.57 4.36
N GLY A 52 -3.78 12.44 4.90
CA GLY A 52 -2.91 11.51 5.64
C GLY A 52 -2.54 10.28 4.82
N ASP A 53 -1.91 9.29 5.50
CA ASP A 53 -1.44 8.04 4.88
C ASP A 53 -2.55 7.31 4.12
N GLY A 54 -3.79 7.25 4.65
CA GLY A 54 -4.91 6.62 3.96
C GLY A 54 -5.28 7.26 2.61
N THR A 55 -5.16 8.60 2.48
CA THR A 55 -5.37 9.30 1.22
C THR A 55 -4.22 9.02 0.24
N LEU A 56 -3.00 8.89 0.75
CA LEU A 56 -1.85 8.53 -0.07
C LEU A 56 -1.94 7.07 -0.56
N LEU A 57 -2.36 6.13 0.28
CA LEU A 57 -2.63 4.75 -0.13
C LEU A 57 -3.69 4.68 -1.24
N TYR A 58 -4.70 5.57 -1.17
CA TYR A 58 -5.66 5.71 -2.27
C TYR A 58 -5.00 6.17 -3.57
N ALA A 59 -4.22 7.22 -3.53
CA ALA A 59 -3.49 7.70 -4.70
C ALA A 59 -2.56 6.62 -5.25
N ALA A 60 -1.83 5.90 -4.38
CA ALA A 60 -0.97 4.79 -4.77
C ALA A 60 -1.73 3.67 -5.51
N SER A 61 -2.96 3.36 -5.09
CA SER A 61 -3.79 2.37 -5.81
C SER A 61 -4.21 2.81 -7.22
N LEU A 62 -4.23 4.12 -7.49
CA LEU A 62 -4.58 4.68 -8.80
C LEU A 62 -3.40 4.77 -9.76
N VAL A 63 -2.20 5.10 -9.24
CA VAL A 63 -1.03 5.44 -10.08
C VAL A 63 0.19 4.57 -9.82
N GLY A 64 0.15 3.65 -8.86
CA GLY A 64 1.34 2.93 -8.38
C GLY A 64 2.16 2.26 -9.47
N GLU A 65 1.53 1.57 -10.44
CA GLU A 65 2.23 0.90 -11.55
C GLU A 65 2.57 1.84 -12.72
N LEU A 66 2.14 3.10 -12.70
CA LEU A 66 2.40 4.05 -13.78
C LEU A 66 3.78 4.70 -13.69
N GLY A 67 4.44 4.62 -12.51
CA GLY A 67 5.74 5.26 -12.26
C GLY A 67 5.64 6.77 -12.07
N ILE A 68 4.44 7.30 -11.87
CA ILE A 68 4.18 8.72 -11.60
C ILE A 68 4.57 9.03 -10.16
N PRO A 69 5.40 10.05 -9.89
CA PRO A 69 5.75 10.41 -8.53
C PRO A 69 4.53 10.92 -7.74
N ILE A 70 4.48 10.58 -6.45
CA ILE A 70 3.47 11.07 -5.52
C ILE A 70 4.13 11.97 -4.47
N LEU A 71 3.60 13.18 -4.31
CA LEU A 71 3.96 14.13 -3.27
C LEU A 71 2.85 14.14 -2.21
N GLY A 72 3.15 13.61 -1.03
CA GLY A 72 2.21 13.59 0.10
C GLY A 72 2.31 14.85 0.95
N VAL A 73 1.29 15.72 0.87
CA VAL A 73 1.17 16.92 1.68
C VAL A 73 0.46 16.58 2.98
N LYS A 74 1.15 16.81 4.09
CA LYS A 74 0.63 16.50 5.41
C LYS A 74 -0.50 17.47 5.80
N ILE A 75 -1.67 16.89 6.10
CA ILE A 75 -2.79 17.58 6.73
C ILE A 75 -3.05 16.97 8.10
N GLY A 76 -2.97 17.76 9.16
CA GLY A 76 -3.13 17.28 10.54
C GLY A 76 -1.87 16.61 11.10
N GLY A 77 -2.01 15.46 11.78
CA GLY A 77 -0.89 14.75 12.44
C GLY A 77 0.13 14.19 11.46
N LEU A 78 1.38 13.99 11.89
CA LEU A 78 2.44 13.38 11.07
C LEU A 78 2.03 11.98 10.60
N GLY A 79 2.19 11.67 9.31
CA GLY A 79 2.06 10.34 8.72
C GLY A 79 3.42 9.62 8.60
N PHE A 80 3.41 8.36 8.18
CA PHE A 80 4.60 7.65 7.75
C PHE A 80 4.91 7.89 6.26
N LEU A 81 3.92 8.36 5.49
CA LEU A 81 3.98 8.53 4.04
C LEU A 81 3.78 9.99 3.60
N THR A 82 3.07 10.79 4.40
CA THR A 82 2.82 12.21 4.12
C THR A 82 3.79 13.07 4.91
N GLU A 83 4.92 13.44 4.29
CA GLU A 83 6.06 14.06 4.95
C GLU A 83 6.15 15.57 4.70
N VAL A 84 5.65 16.05 3.55
CA VAL A 84 5.80 17.45 3.13
C VAL A 84 4.87 18.35 3.95
N LYS A 85 5.46 19.33 4.63
CA LYS A 85 4.71 20.33 5.41
C LYS A 85 4.19 21.45 4.50
N GLU A 86 3.12 22.14 4.92
CA GLU A 86 2.59 23.29 4.18
C GLU A 86 3.65 24.37 3.90
N GLN A 87 4.56 24.60 4.86
CA GLN A 87 5.63 25.61 4.71
C GLN A 87 6.64 25.26 3.60
N GLU A 88 6.84 23.97 3.31
CA GLU A 88 7.76 23.49 2.28
C GLU A 88 7.10 23.40 0.90
N LEU A 89 5.76 23.50 0.86
CA LEU A 89 4.97 23.19 -0.31
C LEU A 89 5.29 24.09 -1.52
N PHE A 90 5.56 25.38 -1.27
CA PHE A 90 5.91 26.31 -2.33
C PHE A 90 7.24 25.92 -3.01
N ASP A 91 8.28 25.66 -2.22
CA ASP A 91 9.59 25.23 -2.73
C ASP A 91 9.49 23.88 -3.46
N MET A 92 8.62 22.97 -2.98
CA MET A 92 8.38 21.69 -3.62
C MET A 92 7.66 21.81 -4.96
N ILE A 93 6.73 22.77 -5.11
CA ILE A 93 6.09 23.08 -6.38
C ILE A 93 7.11 23.65 -7.37
N GLU A 94 7.97 24.60 -6.96
CA GLU A 94 9.03 25.12 -7.81
C GLU A 94 9.98 24.01 -8.29
N LYS A 95 10.39 23.12 -7.38
CA LYS A 95 11.20 21.93 -7.74
C LYS A 95 10.47 21.00 -8.72
N ALA A 96 9.14 20.82 -8.55
CA ALA A 96 8.33 20.04 -9.48
C ALA A 96 8.32 20.63 -10.88
N VAL A 97 8.10 21.95 -10.98
CA VAL A 97 8.13 22.69 -12.25
C VAL A 97 9.49 22.57 -12.94
N CYS A 98 10.58 22.63 -12.17
CA CYS A 98 11.95 22.45 -12.64
C CYS A 98 12.35 20.98 -12.86
N GLN A 99 11.45 20.01 -12.65
CA GLN A 99 11.71 18.57 -12.72
C GLN A 99 12.87 18.10 -11.80
N ASN A 100 13.03 18.75 -10.66
CA ASN A 100 14.10 18.52 -9.69
C ASN A 100 13.59 18.01 -8.33
N LEU A 101 12.56 17.14 -8.35
CA LEU A 101 12.06 16.49 -7.15
C LEU A 101 12.92 15.29 -6.77
N SER A 102 13.32 15.22 -5.50
CA SER A 102 13.92 14.01 -4.93
C SER A 102 12.84 12.98 -4.65
N THR A 103 13.04 11.76 -5.12
CA THR A 103 12.09 10.65 -4.90
C THR A 103 12.78 9.42 -4.35
N GLU A 104 12.06 8.66 -3.53
CA GLU A 104 12.42 7.31 -3.10
C GLU A 104 11.50 6.28 -3.76
N ASP A 105 12.09 5.17 -4.17
CA ASP A 105 11.34 4.04 -4.68
C ASP A 105 10.77 3.21 -3.53
N ARG A 106 9.46 3.04 -3.51
CA ARG A 106 8.74 2.20 -2.55
C ARG A 106 8.22 0.97 -3.26
N MET A 107 8.59 -0.21 -2.75
CA MET A 107 8.11 -1.47 -3.29
C MET A 107 6.58 -1.54 -3.22
N LEU A 108 5.96 -2.08 -4.27
CA LEU A 108 4.55 -2.41 -4.30
C LEU A 108 4.36 -3.93 -4.34
N LEU A 109 3.29 -4.41 -3.72
CA LEU A 109 2.79 -5.78 -3.91
C LEU A 109 1.75 -5.80 -5.02
N LYS A 110 1.73 -6.91 -5.76
CA LYS A 110 0.70 -7.26 -6.72
C LYS A 110 0.08 -8.59 -6.32
N ALA A 111 -1.22 -8.59 -6.06
CA ALA A 111 -1.98 -9.82 -5.83
C ALA A 111 -2.88 -10.12 -7.02
N GLN A 112 -2.90 -11.38 -7.45
CA GLN A 112 -3.78 -11.90 -8.48
C GLN A 112 -4.53 -13.12 -7.94
N VAL A 113 -5.79 -13.26 -8.29
CA VAL A 113 -6.61 -14.38 -7.85
C VAL A 113 -6.86 -15.30 -9.04
N ALA A 114 -6.35 -16.52 -8.94
CA ALA A 114 -6.56 -17.56 -9.92
C ALA A 114 -7.66 -18.50 -9.42
N SER A 115 -8.68 -18.73 -10.22
CA SER A 115 -9.72 -19.71 -9.93
C SER A 115 -9.36 -21.05 -10.58
N VAL A 116 -9.32 -22.12 -9.81
CA VAL A 116 -9.18 -23.47 -10.35
C VAL A 116 -10.55 -23.88 -10.90
N GLY A 117 -10.66 -23.94 -12.24
CA GLY A 117 -11.86 -24.42 -12.90
C GLY A 117 -12.21 -25.85 -12.49
N ALA A 118 -13.49 -26.25 -12.56
CA ALA A 118 -14.00 -27.56 -12.19
C ALA A 118 -13.33 -28.76 -12.93
N THR A 119 -12.49 -28.50 -13.91
CA THR A 119 -11.78 -29.50 -14.72
C THR A 119 -10.37 -29.85 -14.22
N GLY A 120 -9.92 -29.30 -13.08
CA GLY A 120 -8.60 -29.60 -12.51
C GLY A 120 -7.39 -29.16 -13.35
N ARG A 121 -7.60 -28.37 -14.42
CA ARG A 121 -6.52 -27.76 -15.21
C ARG A 121 -5.86 -26.64 -14.44
N SER A 122 -4.63 -26.27 -14.82
CA SER A 122 -3.85 -25.20 -14.21
C SER A 122 -4.71 -23.96 -13.90
N PRO A 123 -4.48 -23.30 -12.74
CA PRO A 123 -5.25 -22.12 -12.37
C PRO A 123 -5.17 -21.06 -13.47
N VAL A 124 -6.31 -20.53 -13.88
CA VAL A 124 -6.37 -19.41 -14.81
C VAL A 124 -6.35 -18.13 -13.97
N LEU A 125 -5.31 -17.32 -14.12
CA LEU A 125 -5.23 -16.01 -13.49
C LEU A 125 -6.42 -15.17 -13.98
N GLY A 126 -7.19 -14.64 -13.05
CA GLY A 126 -8.25 -13.68 -13.36
C GLY A 126 -7.64 -12.33 -13.81
N ASP A 127 -8.38 -11.57 -14.61
CA ASP A 127 -7.93 -10.27 -15.13
C ASP A 127 -7.78 -9.20 -14.03
N ALA A 128 -8.36 -9.41 -12.84
CA ALA A 128 -8.28 -8.47 -11.74
C ALA A 128 -6.99 -8.63 -10.94
N SER A 129 -6.17 -7.59 -10.94
CA SER A 129 -5.00 -7.47 -10.07
C SER A 129 -5.23 -6.39 -9.01
N TYR A 130 -4.65 -6.60 -7.82
CA TYR A 130 -4.72 -5.70 -6.68
C TYR A 130 -3.30 -5.22 -6.37
N ILE A 131 -3.11 -3.91 -6.34
CA ILE A 131 -1.84 -3.28 -6.01
C ILE A 131 -1.93 -2.74 -4.60
N ALA A 132 -0.87 -2.96 -3.80
CA ALA A 132 -0.77 -2.44 -2.44
C ALA A 132 0.62 -1.85 -2.19
N LEU A 133 0.64 -0.69 -1.53
CA LEU A 133 1.85 -0.06 -1.03
C LEU A 133 2.24 -0.63 0.35
N ASN A 134 1.25 -0.87 1.21
CA ASN A 134 1.49 -1.43 2.53
C ASN A 134 1.34 -2.95 2.55
N ASP A 135 0.14 -3.46 2.33
CA ASP A 135 -0.13 -4.88 2.55
C ASP A 135 -1.30 -5.44 1.74
N ILE A 136 -1.25 -6.74 1.55
CA ILE A 136 -2.35 -7.59 1.12
C ILE A 136 -2.72 -8.47 2.32
N ALA A 137 -3.90 -8.26 2.87
CA ALA A 137 -4.47 -9.09 3.92
C ALA A 137 -5.53 -10.04 3.34
N ILE A 138 -5.51 -11.28 3.79
CA ILE A 138 -6.51 -12.29 3.43
C ILE A 138 -7.00 -12.91 4.72
N GLY A 139 -8.31 -12.86 4.96
CA GLY A 139 -8.83 -13.33 6.22
C GLY A 139 -10.33 -13.58 6.21
N LYS A 140 -10.80 -14.13 7.32
CA LYS A 140 -12.22 -14.42 7.58
C LYS A 140 -13.05 -13.14 7.62
N ALA A 141 -14.33 -13.24 7.30
CA ALA A 141 -15.31 -12.18 7.60
C ALA A 141 -15.54 -12.06 9.13
N ILE A 142 -16.06 -10.90 9.55
CA ILE A 142 -16.14 -10.49 10.97
C ILE A 142 -16.74 -11.55 11.92
N PHE A 143 -17.74 -12.31 11.49
CA PHE A 143 -18.41 -13.32 12.31
C PHE A 143 -18.11 -14.77 11.91
N SER A 144 -17.11 -15.00 11.06
CA SER A 144 -16.72 -16.33 10.61
C SER A 144 -15.79 -17.05 11.60
N ARG A 145 -15.76 -18.38 11.53
CA ARG A 145 -14.77 -19.19 12.25
C ARG A 145 -13.38 -18.95 11.69
N MET A 146 -12.33 -19.32 12.45
CA MET A 146 -10.95 -19.34 11.94
C MET A 146 -10.87 -20.15 10.65
N VAL A 147 -10.03 -19.73 9.76
CA VAL A 147 -9.79 -20.35 8.44
C VAL A 147 -8.53 -21.20 8.47
N ASP A 148 -8.48 -22.24 7.66
CA ASP A 148 -7.24 -22.97 7.39
C ASP A 148 -6.56 -22.33 6.18
N ILE A 149 -5.29 -21.96 6.33
CA ILE A 149 -4.49 -21.21 5.36
C ILE A 149 -3.30 -22.06 4.95
N ASP A 150 -3.22 -22.42 3.68
CA ASP A 150 -2.05 -23.08 3.08
C ASP A 150 -1.20 -22.03 2.37
N VAL A 151 0.07 -21.94 2.75
CA VAL A 151 1.04 -20.97 2.23
C VAL A 151 2.19 -21.70 1.54
N ARG A 152 2.48 -21.28 0.31
CA ARG A 152 3.65 -21.72 -0.44
C ARG A 152 4.51 -20.53 -0.82
N VAL A 153 5.81 -20.70 -0.79
CA VAL A 153 6.82 -19.71 -1.22
C VAL A 153 7.72 -20.36 -2.26
N ASP A 154 7.81 -19.74 -3.43
CA ASP A 154 8.61 -20.21 -4.57
C ASP A 154 8.31 -21.68 -4.96
N GLY A 155 7.04 -22.09 -4.80
CA GLY A 155 6.55 -23.45 -5.07
C GLY A 155 6.73 -24.44 -3.92
N PHE A 156 7.51 -24.11 -2.89
CA PHE A 156 7.69 -24.95 -1.70
C PHE A 156 6.58 -24.69 -0.69
N GLU A 157 6.09 -25.75 -0.09
CA GLU A 157 5.16 -25.64 1.04
C GLU A 157 5.89 -25.00 2.22
N LEU A 158 5.38 -23.84 2.66
CA LEU A 158 5.85 -23.20 3.87
C LEU A 158 5.10 -23.75 5.08
N ALA A 159 3.77 -23.78 4.98
CA ALA A 159 2.94 -24.16 6.11
C ALA A 159 1.46 -24.25 5.78
N THR A 160 0.75 -25.04 6.58
CA THR A 160 -0.70 -24.95 6.76
C THR A 160 -1.00 -24.48 8.18
N MET A 161 -1.71 -23.38 8.31
CA MET A 161 -2.01 -22.77 9.62
C MET A 161 -3.50 -22.51 9.79
N ARG A 162 -3.97 -22.56 11.03
CA ARG A 162 -5.30 -22.12 11.41
C ARG A 162 -5.20 -20.75 12.06
N ALA A 163 -5.88 -19.75 11.48
CA ALA A 163 -5.77 -18.36 11.90
C ALA A 163 -7.04 -17.56 11.56
N ASP A 164 -7.12 -16.31 12.01
CA ASP A 164 -8.12 -15.36 11.53
C ASP A 164 -7.82 -14.84 10.13
N GLY A 165 -6.54 -14.89 9.73
CA GLY A 165 -6.08 -14.46 8.44
C GLY A 165 -4.56 -14.44 8.34
N ILE A 166 -4.08 -13.88 7.23
CA ILE A 166 -2.66 -13.70 6.93
C ILE A 166 -2.44 -12.36 6.23
N ILE A 167 -1.33 -11.73 6.53
CA ILE A 167 -0.88 -10.49 5.91
C ILE A 167 0.41 -10.78 5.14
N VAL A 168 0.50 -10.31 3.92
CA VAL A 168 1.77 -10.14 3.20
C VAL A 168 2.00 -8.65 3.05
N CYS A 169 3.08 -8.12 3.60
CA CYS A 169 3.35 -6.70 3.55
C CYS A 169 4.73 -6.34 2.98
N THR A 170 4.81 -5.10 2.49
CA THR A 170 6.05 -4.46 2.08
C THR A 170 6.81 -3.95 3.31
N PRO A 171 8.09 -3.56 3.19
CA PRO A 171 8.78 -2.83 4.23
C PRO A 171 8.10 -1.50 4.60
N THR A 172 7.52 -0.80 3.63
CA THR A 172 6.70 0.41 3.87
C THR A 172 5.50 0.08 4.76
N GLY A 173 4.77 -1.01 4.48
CA GLY A 173 3.62 -1.47 5.25
C GLY A 173 3.96 -2.07 6.61
N SER A 174 5.25 -2.29 6.91
CA SER A 174 5.68 -2.86 8.19
C SER A 174 5.28 -2.00 9.41
N THR A 175 5.01 -0.71 9.21
CA THR A 175 4.51 0.22 10.23
C THR A 175 2.98 0.35 10.27
N GLY A 176 2.27 -0.36 9.36
CA GLY A 176 0.81 -0.38 9.25
C GLY A 176 0.16 -1.59 9.96
N TYR A 177 -0.69 -2.31 9.25
CA TYR A 177 -1.41 -3.47 9.80
C TYR A 177 -0.46 -4.59 10.25
N CYS A 178 0.67 -4.77 9.55
CA CYS A 178 1.74 -5.67 9.92
C CYS A 178 2.23 -5.43 11.37
N LEU A 179 2.45 -4.18 11.78
CA LEU A 179 2.88 -3.84 13.15
C LEU A 179 1.82 -4.22 14.18
N ALA A 180 0.54 -3.93 13.91
CA ALA A 180 -0.57 -4.31 14.78
C ALA A 180 -0.73 -5.83 14.92
N ALA A 181 -0.29 -6.60 13.92
CA ALA A 181 -0.25 -8.07 13.93
C ALA A 181 1.08 -8.63 14.47
N ASN A 182 1.85 -7.86 15.23
CA ASN A 182 3.17 -8.22 15.79
C ASN A 182 4.25 -8.54 14.74
N GLY A 183 4.15 -7.98 13.54
CA GLY A 183 5.22 -8.03 12.55
C GLY A 183 6.40 -7.11 12.90
N PRO A 184 7.60 -7.36 12.36
CA PRO A 184 8.76 -6.50 12.59
C PRO A 184 8.65 -5.18 11.82
N ILE A 185 9.26 -4.13 12.36
CA ILE A 185 9.51 -2.91 11.59
C ILE A 185 10.70 -3.16 10.67
N VAL A 186 10.50 -2.92 9.38
CA VAL A 186 11.54 -3.08 8.34
C VAL A 186 11.72 -1.75 7.63
N HIS A 187 12.99 -1.32 7.50
CA HIS A 187 13.30 -0.07 6.80
C HIS A 187 12.85 -0.14 5.33
N PRO A 188 12.20 0.90 4.79
CA PRO A 188 11.63 0.89 3.43
C PRO A 188 12.62 0.56 2.30
N ALA A 189 13.91 0.83 2.49
CA ALA A 189 14.95 0.51 1.53
C ALA A 189 15.35 -0.99 1.49
N VAL A 190 14.87 -1.81 2.44
CA VAL A 190 15.17 -3.25 2.45
C VAL A 190 14.32 -3.97 1.40
N SER A 191 14.96 -4.75 0.54
CA SER A 191 14.26 -5.52 -0.49
C SER A 191 13.72 -6.85 0.08
N ALA A 192 12.57 -6.79 0.75
CA ALA A 192 11.95 -7.93 1.43
C ALA A 192 10.42 -7.89 1.34
N MET A 193 9.78 -9.04 1.57
CA MET A 193 8.35 -9.15 1.92
C MET A 193 8.24 -9.78 3.30
N ILE A 194 7.16 -9.45 4.01
CA ILE A 194 6.92 -9.97 5.35
C ILE A 194 5.59 -10.71 5.35
N ILE A 195 5.60 -11.96 5.80
CA ILE A 195 4.41 -12.80 5.98
C ILE A 195 4.07 -12.81 7.47
N VAL A 196 2.86 -12.38 7.82
CA VAL A 196 2.41 -12.25 9.22
C VAL A 196 1.07 -12.94 9.40
N PRO A 197 0.97 -13.96 10.24
CA PRO A 197 -0.32 -14.56 10.58
C PRO A 197 -1.13 -13.63 11.49
N ILE A 198 -2.45 -13.62 11.32
CA ILE A 198 -3.37 -12.85 12.16
C ILE A 198 -4.00 -13.81 13.16
N CYS A 199 -3.74 -13.63 14.46
CA CYS A 199 -4.32 -14.44 15.54
C CYS A 199 -4.23 -15.94 15.27
N ALA A 200 -3.05 -16.43 14.90
CA ALA A 200 -2.84 -17.86 14.63
C ALA A 200 -3.11 -18.70 15.90
N HIS A 201 -3.77 -19.86 15.74
CA HIS A 201 -4.08 -20.76 16.84
C HIS A 201 -2.82 -21.32 17.51
N SER A 202 -1.75 -21.56 16.73
CA SER A 202 -0.47 -22.06 17.27
C SER A 202 0.48 -20.90 17.59
N LEU A 203 1.08 -20.96 18.77
CA LEU A 203 2.08 -19.98 19.24
C LEU A 203 3.43 -20.09 18.53
N THR A 204 3.66 -21.17 17.78
CA THR A 204 4.90 -21.37 17.00
C THR A 204 4.96 -20.55 15.72
N TRP A 205 3.80 -20.10 15.23
CA TRP A 205 3.71 -19.24 14.06
C TRP A 205 4.22 -17.84 14.38
N LYS A 206 5.28 -17.43 13.69
CA LYS A 206 5.90 -16.12 13.84
C LYS A 206 5.95 -15.40 12.50
N PRO A 207 5.99 -14.07 12.48
CA PRO A 207 6.27 -13.32 11.27
C PRO A 207 7.54 -13.79 10.60
N LEU A 208 7.50 -13.95 9.28
CA LEU A 208 8.62 -14.40 8.45
C LEU A 208 8.99 -13.32 7.44
N VAL A 209 10.27 -12.96 7.38
CA VAL A 209 10.82 -12.05 6.36
C VAL A 209 11.45 -12.89 5.25
N ILE A 210 11.06 -12.62 4.01
CA ILE A 210 11.53 -13.33 2.82
C ILE A 210 12.04 -12.34 1.76
N PRO A 211 12.86 -12.77 0.79
CA PRO A 211 13.30 -11.91 -0.30
C PRO A 211 12.13 -11.32 -1.11
N ALA A 212 12.24 -10.06 -1.54
CA ALA A 212 11.19 -9.37 -2.29
C ALA A 212 10.86 -9.98 -3.66
N HIS A 213 11.75 -10.81 -4.22
CA HIS A 213 11.55 -11.47 -5.50
C HIS A 213 10.82 -12.82 -5.39
N SER A 214 10.53 -13.29 -4.17
CA SER A 214 9.78 -14.53 -3.95
C SER A 214 8.35 -14.43 -4.45
N ARG A 215 7.80 -15.56 -4.84
CA ARG A 215 6.38 -15.72 -5.21
C ARG A 215 5.65 -16.43 -4.09
N ILE A 216 4.60 -15.81 -3.58
CA ILE A 216 3.77 -16.37 -2.50
C ILE A 216 2.47 -16.85 -3.13
N ALA A 217 2.07 -18.08 -2.84
CA ALA A 217 0.75 -18.62 -3.20
C ALA A 217 0.00 -19.00 -1.92
N ILE A 218 -1.23 -18.48 -1.79
CA ILE A 218 -2.07 -18.69 -0.61
C ILE A 218 -3.39 -19.31 -1.05
N LYS A 219 -3.79 -20.38 -0.34
CA LYS A 219 -5.14 -20.94 -0.40
C LYS A 219 -5.79 -20.81 0.95
N ILE A 220 -7.10 -20.60 0.95
CA ILE A 220 -7.90 -20.54 2.18
C ILE A 220 -9.03 -21.54 2.08
N ASP A 221 -9.19 -22.36 3.13
CA ASP A 221 -10.40 -23.11 3.38
C ASP A 221 -11.20 -22.39 4.48
N SER A 222 -12.27 -21.76 4.06
CA SER A 222 -13.12 -20.93 4.92
C SER A 222 -14.09 -21.75 5.78
N LYS A 223 -14.11 -23.08 5.62
CA LYS A 223 -15.03 -23.99 6.33
C LYS A 223 -16.52 -23.59 6.17
N GLY A 224 -16.87 -23.13 4.97
CA GLY A 224 -18.23 -22.65 4.65
C GLY A 224 -18.54 -21.23 5.12
N GLY A 225 -17.54 -20.50 5.67
CA GLY A 225 -17.63 -19.08 5.96
C GLY A 225 -17.22 -18.21 4.78
N ASP A 226 -17.09 -16.91 5.03
CA ASP A 226 -16.62 -15.93 4.06
C ASP A 226 -15.18 -15.52 4.35
N ALA A 227 -14.35 -15.49 3.31
CA ALA A 227 -13.01 -14.93 3.34
C ALA A 227 -12.89 -13.80 2.31
N HIS A 228 -12.07 -12.80 2.62
CA HIS A 228 -11.88 -11.63 1.77
C HIS A 228 -10.40 -11.31 1.57
N LEU A 229 -10.09 -10.83 0.37
CA LEU A 229 -8.83 -10.17 0.07
C LEU A 229 -9.00 -8.66 0.27
N ILE A 230 -8.06 -8.06 0.97
CA ILE A 230 -8.03 -6.64 1.30
C ILE A 230 -6.65 -6.11 0.89
N ALA A 231 -6.61 -5.04 0.12
CA ALA A 231 -5.38 -4.36 -0.30
C ALA A 231 -5.35 -2.95 0.32
N ASP A 232 -4.31 -2.64 1.09
CA ASP A 232 -4.15 -1.35 1.79
C ASP A 232 -5.42 -0.92 2.56
N GLY A 233 -6.03 -1.86 3.28
CA GLY A 233 -7.25 -1.63 4.05
C GLY A 233 -8.53 -1.51 3.23
N ARG A 234 -8.49 -1.72 1.90
CA ARG A 234 -9.66 -1.66 1.01
C ARG A 234 -10.10 -3.05 0.59
N LEU A 235 -11.40 -3.28 0.67
CA LEU A 235 -11.98 -4.55 0.25
C LEU A 235 -11.77 -4.75 -1.26
N GLY A 236 -10.98 -5.77 -1.61
CA GLY A 236 -10.76 -6.17 -3.00
C GLY A 236 -11.86 -7.09 -3.49
N ARG A 237 -11.96 -8.31 -2.94
CA ARG A 237 -12.99 -9.27 -3.31
C ARG A 237 -13.19 -10.37 -2.27
N LYS A 238 -14.35 -11.03 -2.35
CA LYS A 238 -14.60 -12.29 -1.65
C LYS A 238 -13.79 -13.42 -2.30
N ILE A 239 -13.15 -14.24 -1.47
CA ILE A 239 -12.34 -15.38 -1.86
C ILE A 239 -13.13 -16.68 -1.68
N LYS A 240 -13.04 -17.58 -2.67
CA LYS A 240 -13.63 -18.90 -2.61
C LYS A 240 -12.54 -19.91 -2.20
N ASP A 241 -12.94 -21.03 -1.58
CA ASP A 241 -12.03 -22.10 -1.17
C ASP A 241 -11.27 -22.75 -2.36
N THR A 242 -11.78 -22.56 -3.60
CA THR A 242 -11.12 -22.98 -4.83
C THR A 242 -10.12 -21.98 -5.40
N ASP A 243 -10.08 -20.76 -4.86
CA ASP A 243 -9.20 -19.71 -5.35
C ASP A 243 -7.78 -19.89 -4.81
N VAL A 244 -6.80 -19.53 -5.64
CA VAL A 244 -5.39 -19.38 -5.26
C VAL A 244 -5.04 -17.91 -5.40
N ILE A 245 -4.53 -17.32 -4.34
CA ILE A 245 -4.06 -15.94 -4.35
C ILE A 245 -2.54 -15.97 -4.55
N GLU A 246 -2.09 -15.46 -5.70
CA GLU A 246 -0.66 -15.27 -5.96
C GLU A 246 -0.26 -13.83 -5.61
N ILE A 247 0.78 -13.68 -4.79
CA ILE A 247 1.32 -12.38 -4.37
C ILE A 247 2.79 -12.32 -4.77
N THR A 248 3.13 -11.25 -5.46
CA THR A 248 4.49 -10.95 -5.91
C THR A 248 4.80 -9.47 -5.71
N ARG A 249 6.05 -9.10 -5.82
CA ARG A 249 6.43 -7.70 -6.02
C ARG A 249 5.87 -7.22 -7.37
N ALA A 250 5.32 -6.00 -7.42
CA ALA A 250 4.95 -5.36 -8.67
C ALA A 250 6.20 -5.01 -9.51
N GLU A 251 6.05 -4.90 -10.82
CA GLU A 251 7.16 -4.61 -11.74
C GLU A 251 7.78 -3.24 -11.50
N LYS A 252 6.93 -2.24 -11.26
CA LYS A 252 7.36 -0.86 -11.01
C LYS A 252 7.16 -0.49 -9.55
N PRO A 253 8.13 0.21 -8.94
CA PRO A 253 7.96 0.79 -7.62
C PRO A 253 7.07 2.04 -7.71
N LEU A 254 6.47 2.42 -6.59
CA LEU A 254 5.92 3.74 -6.38
C LEU A 254 7.06 4.73 -6.15
N ARG A 255 7.06 5.85 -6.84
CA ARG A 255 7.99 6.95 -6.61
C ARG A 255 7.39 7.93 -5.59
N LEU A 256 7.89 7.90 -4.37
CA LEU A 256 7.45 8.81 -3.30
C LEU A 256 8.38 10.01 -3.22
N VAL A 257 7.81 11.22 -3.32
CA VAL A 257 8.59 12.47 -3.14
C VAL A 257 8.92 12.63 -1.66
N THR A 258 10.20 12.84 -1.37
CA THR A 258 10.71 12.99 0.01
C THR A 258 10.77 14.44 0.44
N SER A 259 10.48 14.71 1.73
CA SER A 259 10.71 16.01 2.34
C SER A 259 12.21 16.21 2.63
N PRO A 260 12.79 17.37 2.30
CA PRO A 260 14.18 17.66 2.65
C PRO A 260 14.41 17.87 4.15
N SER A 261 13.36 18.11 4.92
CA SER A 261 13.44 18.43 6.35
C SER A 261 13.22 17.25 7.29
N MET A 262 12.93 16.05 6.75
CA MET A 262 12.63 14.87 7.56
C MET A 262 13.35 13.63 7.05
N ASN A 263 13.74 12.75 7.98
CA ASN A 263 14.26 11.43 7.65
C ASN A 263 13.40 10.32 8.29
N TYR A 264 13.51 9.12 7.76
CA TYR A 264 12.72 7.97 8.21
C TYR A 264 12.80 7.71 9.72
N TYR A 265 13.99 7.86 10.33
CA TYR A 265 14.16 7.58 11.77
C TYR A 265 13.51 8.65 12.65
N GLU A 266 13.44 9.90 12.20
CA GLU A 266 12.71 10.95 12.89
C GLU A 266 11.21 10.72 12.85
N ILE A 267 10.68 10.31 11.68
CA ILE A 267 9.29 9.93 11.51
C ILE A 267 8.95 8.76 12.43
N LEU A 268 9.75 7.70 12.40
CA LEU A 268 9.57 6.49 13.20
C LEU A 268 9.57 6.82 14.70
N ARG A 269 10.57 7.56 15.18
CA ARG A 269 10.67 7.99 16.58
C ARG A 269 9.48 8.82 17.03
N THR A 270 9.06 9.77 16.21
CA THR A 270 7.92 10.66 16.51
C THR A 270 6.62 9.88 16.56
N LYS A 271 6.39 8.99 15.60
CA LYS A 271 5.14 8.22 15.50
C LYS A 271 5.01 7.15 16.56
N LEU A 272 6.09 6.51 16.96
CA LEU A 272 6.10 5.43 17.95
C LEU A 272 6.41 5.91 19.37
N GLY A 273 6.68 7.22 19.56
CA GLY A 273 6.99 7.77 20.89
C GLY A 273 8.33 7.29 21.45
N TRP A 274 9.27 6.87 20.59
CA TRP A 274 10.57 6.40 21.02
C TRP A 274 11.44 7.57 21.50
N GLY A 275 11.95 7.49 22.72
CA GLY A 275 12.84 8.52 23.30
C GLY A 275 12.12 9.67 24.01
N TRP A 276 10.80 9.61 24.20
CA TRP A 276 10.11 10.51 25.13
C TRP A 276 10.42 10.03 26.55
N LYS A 277 11.12 10.87 27.31
CA LYS A 277 11.29 10.73 28.77
C LYS A 277 10.21 11.54 29.47
#